data_45b156f3bcb5779ebbe479d674829d3a
#
_entry.id   45b156f3bcb5779ebbe479d674829d3a
#
_cell.length_a   1.000
_cell.length_b   1.000
_cell.length_c   1.000
_cell.angle_alpha   90.00
_cell.angle_beta   90.00
_cell.angle_gamma   90.00
#
_symmetry.space_group_name_H-M   'P 1'
#
loop_
_entity.id
_entity.type
_entity.pdbx_description
1 polymer ?
#
loop_
_entity_poly.entity_id
_entity_poly.type
_entity_poly.pdbx_seq_one_letter_code
_entity_poly.pdbx_strand_id
1 'polypeptide(L)'
;MDAQFWTYLLVGVTFSLYIGIAIWSRAQSTKEFYIASGGIHPVLNGMATAADWMSAASFISMAGIISFLGYGGSQYLMGWTGGYVLLALCLAPYLRKFGKFTVPDFIGERYYSKNARTIALICAIFVSFTLSLIHI
;
A
#
# COMPACT_ATOMS: atom_id res chain seq x y z
N MET A 1 33.14 -9.78 16.14
CA MET A 1 32.31 -8.61 15.84
C MET A 1 30.91 -8.91 16.34
N ASP A 2 30.38 -8.05 17.20
CA ASP A 2 29.12 -8.31 17.90
C ASP A 2 27.94 -8.20 16.94
N ALA A 3 26.89 -9.00 17.17
CA ALA A 3 25.67 -8.98 16.37
C ALA A 3 25.08 -7.56 16.29
N GLN A 4 25.21 -6.77 17.34
CA GLN A 4 24.78 -5.36 17.38
C GLN A 4 25.50 -4.47 16.35
N PHE A 5 26.80 -4.69 16.14
CA PHE A 5 27.55 -3.94 15.13
C PHE A 5 26.99 -4.18 13.72
N TRP A 6 26.74 -5.43 13.37
CA TRP A 6 26.16 -5.78 12.07
C TRP A 6 24.75 -5.25 11.91
N THR A 7 23.94 -5.26 12.97
CA THR A 7 22.60 -4.68 12.97
C THR A 7 22.63 -3.19 12.67
N TYR A 8 23.46 -2.42 13.40
CA TYR A 8 23.56 -0.97 13.16
C TYR A 8 24.14 -0.63 11.78
N LEU A 9 25.11 -1.41 11.31
CA LEU A 9 25.68 -1.21 9.99
C LEU A 9 24.65 -1.47 8.88
N LEU A 10 23.93 -2.58 8.94
CA LEU A 10 22.90 -2.93 7.96
C LEU A 10 21.77 -1.91 7.97
N VAL A 11 21.27 -1.57 9.16
CA VAL A 11 20.21 -0.55 9.30
C VAL A 11 20.70 0.80 8.77
N GLY A 12 21.89 1.24 9.12
CA GLY A 12 22.46 2.51 8.65
C GLY A 12 22.61 2.56 7.14
N VAL A 13 23.12 1.50 6.52
CA VAL A 13 23.28 1.40 5.06
C VAL A 13 21.92 1.41 4.35
N THR A 14 20.96 0.60 4.81
CA THR A 14 19.63 0.52 4.18
C THR A 14 18.85 1.83 4.31
N PHE A 15 18.86 2.47 5.47
CA PHE A 15 18.22 3.77 5.67
C PHE A 15 18.87 4.88 4.81
N SER A 16 20.19 4.92 4.74
CA SER A 16 20.92 5.87 3.90
C SER A 16 20.56 5.70 2.44
N LEU A 17 20.44 4.46 1.96
CA LEU A 17 20.02 4.16 0.60
C LEU A 17 18.58 4.61 0.34
N TYR A 18 17.64 4.34 1.25
CA TYR A 18 16.25 4.77 1.10
C TYR A 18 16.12 6.29 1.10
N ILE A 19 16.82 6.98 2.00
CA ILE A 19 16.83 8.45 2.04
C ILE A 19 17.43 9.01 0.75
N GLY A 20 18.53 8.44 0.27
CA GLY A 20 19.15 8.82 -0.99
C GLY A 20 18.19 8.70 -2.19
N ILE A 21 17.50 7.56 -2.30
CA ILE A 21 16.49 7.34 -3.34
C ILE A 21 15.32 8.33 -3.20
N ALA A 22 14.84 8.57 -1.98
CA ALA A 22 13.73 9.49 -1.73
C ALA A 22 14.06 10.93 -2.12
N ILE A 23 15.28 11.37 -1.86
CA ILE A 23 15.75 12.71 -2.28
C ILE A 23 15.88 12.79 -3.80
N TRP A 24 16.42 11.75 -4.44
CA TRP A 24 16.60 11.71 -5.88
C TRP A 24 15.26 11.62 -6.64
N SER A 25 14.31 10.82 -6.16
CA SER A 25 13.01 10.61 -6.78
C SER A 25 11.93 11.59 -6.33
N ARG A 26 12.32 12.73 -5.77
CA ARG A 26 11.40 13.75 -5.24
C ARG A 26 10.41 14.21 -6.30
N ALA A 27 9.12 14.01 -6.04
CA ALA A 27 8.04 14.50 -6.89
C ALA A 27 7.97 16.04 -6.87
N GLN A 28 7.86 16.65 -8.05
CA GLN A 28 7.79 18.11 -8.22
C GLN A 28 6.36 18.62 -8.46
N SER A 29 5.44 17.73 -8.79
CA SER A 29 4.05 18.07 -9.06
C SER A 29 3.08 17.11 -8.34
N THR A 30 1.84 17.57 -8.12
CA THR A 30 0.77 16.75 -7.55
C THR A 30 0.52 15.48 -8.37
N LYS A 31 0.61 15.58 -9.69
CA LYS A 31 0.45 14.44 -10.58
C LYS A 31 1.59 13.42 -10.43
N GLU A 32 2.83 13.89 -10.32
CA GLU A 32 3.97 13.02 -10.04
C GLU A 32 3.85 12.33 -8.69
N PHE A 33 3.39 13.05 -7.68
CA PHE A 33 3.20 12.50 -6.34
C PHE A 33 2.19 11.34 -6.31
N TYR A 34 1.02 11.49 -6.98
CA TYR A 34 -0.03 10.47 -6.93
C TYR A 34 0.14 9.33 -7.93
N ILE A 35 0.65 9.60 -9.13
CA ILE A 35 0.70 8.62 -10.22
C ILE A 35 2.04 8.54 -10.94
N ALA A 36 3.10 9.12 -10.37
CA ALA A 36 4.43 9.16 -10.96
C ALA A 36 4.41 9.54 -12.46
N SER A 37 3.57 10.50 -12.81
CA SER A 37 3.29 10.96 -14.20
C SER A 37 2.77 9.86 -15.16
N GLY A 38 2.44 8.68 -14.63
CA GLY A 38 1.99 7.52 -15.44
C GLY A 38 3.08 6.86 -16.27
N GLY A 39 4.35 7.19 -16.03
CA GLY A 39 5.49 6.70 -16.82
C GLY A 39 6.20 5.46 -16.27
N ILE A 40 5.73 4.90 -15.18
CA ILE A 40 6.37 3.72 -14.56
C ILE A 40 6.05 2.47 -15.39
N HIS A 41 7.10 1.68 -15.68
CA HIS A 41 6.94 0.39 -16.34
C HIS A 41 6.07 -0.56 -15.51
N PRO A 42 5.10 -1.30 -16.11
CA PRO A 42 4.18 -2.16 -15.37
C PRO A 42 4.83 -3.17 -14.43
N VAL A 43 5.96 -3.74 -14.82
CA VAL A 43 6.72 -4.69 -13.99
C VAL A 43 7.25 -4.01 -12.72
N LEU A 44 7.86 -2.81 -12.86
CA LEU A 44 8.36 -2.06 -11.71
C LEU A 44 7.24 -1.63 -10.77
N ASN A 45 6.09 -1.23 -11.33
CA ASN A 45 4.91 -0.90 -10.53
C ASN A 45 4.38 -2.12 -9.78
N GLY A 46 4.34 -3.28 -10.42
CA GLY A 46 3.97 -4.54 -9.77
C GLY A 46 4.92 -4.93 -8.65
N MET A 47 6.23 -4.77 -8.85
CA MET A 47 7.25 -5.02 -7.80
C MET A 47 7.09 -4.05 -6.62
N ALA A 48 6.85 -2.78 -6.88
CA ALA A 48 6.62 -1.78 -5.84
C ALA A 48 5.36 -2.10 -5.02
N THR A 49 4.26 -2.47 -5.69
CA THR A 49 3.02 -2.89 -5.02
C THR A 49 3.22 -4.15 -4.20
N ALA A 50 3.97 -5.13 -4.71
CA ALA A 50 4.30 -6.34 -3.97
C ALA A 50 5.16 -6.04 -2.73
N ALA A 51 6.13 -5.13 -2.85
CA ALA A 51 6.98 -4.72 -1.73
C ALA A 51 6.19 -3.99 -0.63
N ASP A 52 5.24 -3.14 -1.02
CA ASP A 52 4.32 -2.46 -0.09
C ASP A 52 3.45 -3.45 0.70
N TRP A 53 3.09 -4.56 0.08
CA TRP A 53 2.34 -5.65 0.69
C TRP A 53 3.13 -6.50 1.69
N MET A 54 4.43 -6.57 1.56
CA MET A 54 5.30 -7.38 2.43
C MET A 54 5.48 -6.73 3.80
N SER A 55 4.38 -6.50 4.50
CA SER A 55 4.41 -5.98 5.88
C SER A 55 4.70 -7.10 6.88
N ALA A 56 5.05 -6.72 8.11
CA ALA A 56 5.19 -7.66 9.21
C ALA A 56 3.89 -8.45 9.46
N ALA A 57 2.73 -7.80 9.30
CA ALA A 57 1.43 -8.44 9.47
C ALA A 57 1.17 -9.52 8.41
N SER A 58 1.40 -9.22 7.13
CA SER A 58 1.12 -10.18 6.06
C SER A 58 2.20 -11.26 5.90
N PHE A 59 3.44 -10.99 6.23
CA PHE A 59 4.53 -11.94 6.04
C PHE A 59 4.85 -12.73 7.31
N ILE A 60 5.15 -12.05 8.42
CA ILE A 60 5.56 -12.72 9.66
C ILE A 60 4.36 -13.28 10.42
N SER A 61 3.32 -12.44 10.65
CA SER A 61 2.15 -12.87 11.43
C SER A 61 1.34 -13.93 10.73
N MET A 62 1.15 -13.82 9.41
CA MET A 62 0.43 -14.84 8.65
C MET A 62 1.21 -16.15 8.55
N ALA A 63 2.54 -16.10 8.40
CA ALA A 63 3.36 -17.31 8.47
C ALA A 63 3.23 -17.99 9.84
N GLY A 64 3.21 -17.20 10.92
CA GLY A 64 2.94 -17.71 12.28
C GLY A 64 1.56 -18.35 12.40
N ILE A 65 0.50 -17.69 11.95
CA ILE A 65 -0.87 -18.24 11.99
C ILE A 65 -0.95 -19.57 11.22
N ILE A 66 -0.37 -19.64 10.03
CA ILE A 66 -0.37 -20.88 9.23
C ILE A 66 0.44 -21.97 9.91
N SER A 67 1.56 -21.63 10.56
CA SER A 67 2.34 -22.59 11.32
C SER A 67 1.56 -23.21 12.50
N PHE A 68 0.71 -22.42 13.17
CA PHE A 68 -0.10 -22.91 14.30
C PHE A 68 -1.40 -23.60 13.86
N LEU A 69 -2.12 -23.03 12.91
CA LEU A 69 -3.43 -23.51 12.47
C LEU A 69 -3.37 -24.47 11.28
N GLY A 70 -2.20 -24.66 10.69
CA GLY A 70 -2.02 -25.48 9.50
C GLY A 70 -2.82 -24.95 8.31
N TYR A 71 -3.43 -25.86 7.55
CA TYR A 71 -4.20 -25.52 6.34
C TYR A 71 -5.36 -24.53 6.59
N GLY A 72 -5.99 -24.60 7.77
CA GLY A 72 -7.06 -23.66 8.14
C GLY A 72 -6.59 -22.19 8.15
N GLY A 73 -5.34 -21.94 8.54
CA GLY A 73 -4.75 -20.59 8.52
C GLY A 73 -4.54 -20.03 7.11
N SER A 74 -4.38 -20.88 6.11
CA SER A 74 -4.17 -20.45 4.71
C SER A 74 -5.40 -19.74 4.10
N GLN A 75 -6.60 -19.95 4.65
CA GLN A 75 -7.83 -19.31 4.18
C GLN A 75 -7.76 -17.79 4.23
N TYR A 76 -7.04 -17.22 5.22
CA TYR A 76 -6.83 -15.77 5.32
C TYR A 76 -6.02 -15.24 4.14
N LEU A 77 -4.94 -15.94 3.76
CA LEU A 77 -4.12 -15.59 2.60
C LEU A 77 -4.87 -15.70 1.28
N MET A 78 -5.68 -16.75 1.13
CA MET A 78 -6.51 -16.96 -0.06
C MET A 78 -7.57 -15.87 -0.19
N GLY A 79 -8.22 -15.48 0.91
CA GLY A 79 -9.18 -14.38 0.93
C GLY A 79 -8.56 -13.04 0.52
N TRP A 80 -7.41 -12.72 1.03
CA TRP A 80 -6.67 -11.51 0.65
C TRP A 80 -6.27 -11.51 -0.82
N THR A 81 -5.63 -12.57 -1.27
CA THR A 81 -5.20 -12.70 -2.66
C THR A 81 -6.39 -12.62 -3.61
N GLY A 82 -7.48 -13.34 -3.30
CA GLY A 82 -8.71 -13.28 -4.08
C GLY A 82 -9.33 -11.89 -4.12
N GLY A 83 -9.36 -11.18 -2.99
CA GLY A 83 -9.83 -9.79 -2.91
C GLY A 83 -9.03 -8.85 -3.81
N TYR A 84 -7.70 -8.98 -3.85
CA TYR A 84 -6.86 -8.16 -4.73
C TYR A 84 -7.03 -8.50 -6.21
N VAL A 85 -7.18 -9.76 -6.55
CA VAL A 85 -7.48 -10.16 -7.93
C VAL A 85 -8.81 -9.56 -8.39
N LEU A 86 -9.85 -9.64 -7.56
CA LEU A 86 -11.14 -9.02 -7.86
C LEU A 86 -11.02 -7.50 -8.00
N LEU A 87 -10.27 -6.85 -7.13
CA LEU A 87 -10.04 -5.40 -7.17
C LEU A 87 -9.31 -5.01 -8.46
N ALA A 88 -8.28 -5.74 -8.84
CA ALA A 88 -7.51 -5.51 -10.06
C ALA A 88 -8.34 -5.71 -11.33
N LEU A 89 -9.19 -6.72 -11.37
CA LEU A 89 -9.98 -7.04 -12.56
C LEU A 89 -11.28 -6.23 -12.65
N CYS A 90 -11.98 -6.04 -11.53
CA CYS A 90 -13.32 -5.47 -11.52
C CYS A 90 -13.38 -3.98 -11.20
N LEU A 91 -12.42 -3.44 -10.44
CA LEU A 91 -12.49 -2.07 -9.96
C LEU A 91 -11.39 -1.16 -10.56
N ALA A 92 -10.16 -1.61 -10.60
CA ALA A 92 -9.03 -0.79 -11.03
C ALA A 92 -9.18 -0.21 -12.46
N PRO A 93 -9.67 -0.95 -13.47
CA PRO A 93 -9.86 -0.41 -14.81
C PRO A 93 -10.87 0.75 -14.84
N TYR A 94 -11.93 0.66 -14.04
CA TYR A 94 -12.96 1.72 -13.96
C TYR A 94 -12.43 2.95 -13.23
N LEU A 95 -11.74 2.77 -12.12
CA LEU A 95 -11.10 3.87 -11.38
C LEU A 95 -10.08 4.60 -12.26
N ARG A 96 -9.28 3.86 -13.02
CA ARG A 96 -8.31 4.45 -13.95
C ARG A 96 -8.98 5.27 -15.07
N LYS A 97 -10.09 4.78 -15.63
CA LYS A 97 -10.86 5.51 -16.63
C LYS A 97 -11.50 6.78 -16.08
N PHE A 98 -11.89 6.75 -14.82
CA PHE A 98 -12.47 7.89 -14.14
C PHE A 98 -11.47 9.03 -13.91
N GLY A 99 -10.17 8.71 -13.82
CA GLY A 99 -9.07 9.67 -13.82
C GLY A 99 -8.92 10.49 -12.54
N LYS A 100 -9.44 10.02 -11.41
CA LYS A 100 -9.22 10.65 -10.10
C LYS A 100 -8.16 9.89 -9.28
N PHE A 101 -7.49 10.64 -8.41
CA PHE A 101 -6.35 10.13 -7.66
C PHE A 101 -6.74 9.50 -6.32
N THR A 102 -7.91 9.88 -5.77
CA THR A 102 -8.33 9.44 -4.45
C THR A 102 -9.74 8.86 -4.45
N VAL A 103 -10.00 7.92 -3.53
CA VAL A 103 -11.33 7.33 -3.35
C VAL A 103 -12.40 8.38 -2.97
N PRO A 104 -12.14 9.35 -2.07
CA PRO A 104 -13.09 10.42 -1.77
C PRO A 104 -13.44 11.26 -3.00
N ASP A 105 -12.48 11.56 -3.87
CA ASP A 105 -12.74 12.30 -5.10
C ASP A 105 -13.62 11.49 -6.06
N PHE A 106 -13.33 10.20 -6.22
CA PHE A 106 -14.14 9.29 -7.00
C PHE A 106 -15.59 9.24 -6.51
N ILE A 107 -15.80 9.08 -5.20
CA ILE A 107 -17.13 9.01 -4.60
C ILE A 107 -17.86 10.36 -4.79
N GLY A 108 -17.20 11.47 -4.52
CA GLY A 108 -17.78 12.80 -4.64
C GLY A 108 -18.27 13.10 -6.05
N GLU A 109 -17.50 12.76 -7.06
CA GLU A 109 -17.89 12.96 -8.45
C GLU A 109 -18.89 11.92 -8.96
N ARG A 110 -18.75 10.67 -8.56
CA ARG A 110 -19.67 9.61 -8.97
C ARG A 110 -21.11 9.85 -8.51
N TYR A 111 -21.27 10.42 -7.32
CA TYR A 111 -22.57 10.73 -6.73
C TYR A 111 -22.97 12.20 -6.86
N TYR A 112 -22.15 13.03 -7.53
CA TYR A 112 -22.39 14.47 -7.70
C TYR A 112 -22.68 15.20 -6.36
N SER A 113 -22.04 14.76 -5.28
CA SER A 113 -22.33 15.23 -3.91
C SER A 113 -21.08 15.62 -3.15
N LYS A 114 -21.00 16.89 -2.75
CA LYS A 114 -19.93 17.38 -1.88
C LYS A 114 -19.97 16.72 -0.50
N ASN A 115 -21.17 16.44 0.01
CA ASN A 115 -21.34 15.78 1.30
C ASN A 115 -20.82 14.33 1.27
N ALA A 116 -21.08 13.59 0.18
CA ALA A 116 -20.56 12.24 0.00
C ALA A 116 -19.02 12.24 -0.03
N ARG A 117 -18.39 13.22 -0.69
CA ARG A 117 -16.93 13.40 -0.69
C ARG A 117 -16.40 13.65 0.71
N THR A 118 -17.05 14.54 1.49
CA THR A 118 -16.62 14.86 2.86
C THR A 118 -16.73 13.64 3.78
N ILE A 119 -17.83 12.90 3.70
CA ILE A 119 -18.02 11.67 4.47
C ILE A 119 -16.94 10.64 4.09
N ALA A 120 -16.70 10.44 2.81
CA ALA A 120 -15.67 9.52 2.33
C ALA A 120 -14.25 9.92 2.81
N LEU A 121 -13.96 11.23 2.89
CA LEU A 121 -12.70 11.73 3.43
C LEU A 121 -12.57 11.41 4.92
N ILE A 122 -13.61 11.65 5.71
CA ILE A 122 -13.62 11.31 7.16
C ILE A 122 -13.42 9.80 7.35
N CYS A 123 -14.11 8.96 6.58
CA CYS A 123 -13.94 7.52 6.61
C CYS A 123 -12.49 7.11 6.25
N ALA A 124 -11.89 7.72 5.23
CA ALA A 124 -10.52 7.44 4.84
C ALA A 124 -9.51 7.80 5.94
N ILE A 125 -9.69 8.93 6.62
CA ILE A 125 -8.87 9.33 7.77
C ILE A 125 -9.03 8.31 8.90
N PHE A 126 -10.25 7.91 9.23
CA PHE A 126 -10.52 6.93 10.27
C PHE A 126 -9.86 5.58 9.97
N VAL A 127 -9.98 5.08 8.75
CA VAL A 127 -9.33 3.85 8.30
C VAL A 127 -7.80 3.94 8.41
N SER A 128 -7.22 5.04 7.94
CA SER A 128 -5.77 5.26 8.00
C SER A 128 -5.27 5.35 9.44
N PHE A 129 -6.01 6.01 10.32
CA PHE A 129 -5.69 6.09 11.74
C PHE A 129 -5.74 4.71 12.40
N THR A 130 -6.78 3.92 12.14
CA THR A 130 -6.92 2.55 12.66
C THR A 130 -5.78 1.65 12.18
N LEU A 131 -5.41 1.73 10.89
CA LEU A 131 -4.28 0.97 10.36
C LEU A 131 -2.95 1.38 11.02
N SER A 132 -2.75 2.66 11.29
CA SER A 132 -1.55 3.13 11.99
C SER A 132 -1.47 2.59 13.42
N LEU A 133 -2.58 2.52 14.14
CA LEU A 133 -2.63 1.95 15.49
C LEU A 133 -2.34 0.44 15.54
N ILE A 134 -2.69 -0.30 14.51
CA ILE A 134 -2.39 -1.75 14.43
C ILE A 134 -0.87 -2.00 14.34
N HIS A 135 -0.10 -1.03 13.85
CA HIS A 135 1.34 -1.16 13.64
C HIS A 135 2.19 -0.59 14.80
N ILE A 136 1.58 -0.04 15.84
CA ILE A 136 2.24 0.41 17.07
C ILE A 136 2.19 -0.69 18.12
#